data_4cd89b2621a3ea1e1d3a79924a380149
#
_entry.id   4cd89b2621a3ea1e1d3a79924a380149
#
_cell.length_a   1.000
_cell.length_b   1.000
_cell.length_c   1.000
_cell.angle_alpha   90.00
_cell.angle_beta   90.00
_cell.angle_gamma   90.00
#
_symmetry.space_group_name_H-M   'P 1'
#
loop_
_entity.id
_entity.type
_entity.pdbx_description
1 polymer ?
#
loop_
_entity_poly.entity_id
_entity_poly.type
_entity_poly.pdbx_seq_one_letter_code
_entity_poly.pdbx_strand_id
1 'polypeptide(L)'
;MLFELLDEFKKQLEKNKHIVTQNHILKDGVYARISDEKCEIFYVKTITEKIGKTAQKRTILYKQNGDIALNDDMQWFEQADYLSFLWDMNKAVLPNKKFHSINFLSLFFKLEESEYVKENLEEYFDIFRDYSAFNKAKDKEILSFYMDYIKDENRQNLITNSVVLSKKYFNDINDFAVQNNFKKCYIKFFIDKDFEIYEKESQIYIDLKIYNSNEHNIKYNNEIFGLSNFNMGMNSKKPFLEHKNRLFKIPYAISQKDALASKMLFDWLGSQNKRIIRDFNSIFISKFNKQSKAVVSDFEYVPVDKNKFKFDKFKLKNFMNIENGEKEILSFDDFKQVIDEQLYHKCL
;
A
#
# COMPACT_ATOMS: atom_id res chain seq x y z
N MET A 1 -18.98 1.17 -11.75
CA MET A 1 -17.63 1.73 -12.06
C MET A 1 -16.55 1.27 -11.08
N LEU A 2 -16.46 1.71 -9.81
CA LEU A 2 -15.37 1.27 -8.92
C LEU A 2 -15.34 -0.26 -8.71
N PHE A 3 -16.47 -0.91 -8.58
CA PHE A 3 -16.54 -2.37 -8.43
C PHE A 3 -16.08 -3.11 -9.68
N GLU A 4 -16.49 -2.69 -10.86
CA GLU A 4 -16.03 -3.28 -12.13
C GLU A 4 -14.50 -3.17 -12.25
N LEU A 5 -13.97 -2.01 -11.85
CA LEU A 5 -12.53 -1.80 -11.80
C LEU A 5 -11.84 -2.71 -10.78
N LEU A 6 -12.43 -2.87 -9.60
CA LEU A 6 -11.92 -3.77 -8.57
C LEU A 6 -11.95 -5.22 -9.02
N ASP A 7 -13.00 -5.65 -9.71
CA ASP A 7 -13.11 -7.01 -10.21
C ASP A 7 -12.04 -7.30 -11.28
N GLU A 8 -11.76 -6.34 -12.16
CA GLU A 8 -10.69 -6.47 -13.13
C GLU A 8 -9.31 -6.49 -12.46
N PHE A 9 -9.08 -5.62 -11.48
CA PHE A 9 -7.83 -5.60 -10.72
C PHE A 9 -7.60 -6.90 -9.94
N LYS A 10 -8.64 -7.48 -9.33
CA LYS A 10 -8.57 -8.79 -8.67
C LYS A 10 -8.12 -9.90 -9.61
N LYS A 11 -8.64 -9.94 -10.85
CA LYS A 11 -8.20 -10.90 -11.87
C LYS A 11 -6.70 -10.72 -12.22
N GLN A 12 -6.20 -9.49 -12.16
CA GLN A 12 -4.76 -9.25 -12.36
C GLN A 12 -3.93 -9.67 -11.15
N LEU A 13 -4.42 -9.46 -9.92
CA LEU A 13 -3.78 -9.96 -8.71
C LEU A 13 -3.70 -11.50 -8.68
N GLU A 14 -4.72 -12.20 -9.20
CA GLU A 14 -4.69 -13.66 -9.34
C GLU A 14 -3.59 -14.12 -10.30
N LYS A 15 -3.33 -13.36 -11.38
CA LYS A 15 -2.27 -13.66 -12.36
C LYS A 15 -0.88 -13.28 -11.87
N ASN A 16 -0.77 -12.18 -11.13
CA ASN A 16 0.47 -11.67 -10.59
C ASN A 16 0.26 -11.09 -9.20
N LYS A 17 0.48 -11.88 -8.17
CA LYS A 17 0.35 -11.46 -6.76
C LYS A 17 1.28 -10.32 -6.37
N HIS A 18 2.38 -10.17 -7.10
CA HIS A 18 3.41 -9.16 -6.82
C HIS A 18 3.23 -7.85 -7.58
N ILE A 19 2.13 -7.68 -8.35
CA ILE A 19 1.90 -6.48 -9.17
C ILE A 19 2.00 -5.16 -8.37
N VAL A 20 1.60 -5.16 -7.11
CA VAL A 20 1.66 -4.00 -6.23
C VAL A 20 3.06 -3.82 -5.67
N THR A 21 3.66 -4.90 -5.16
CA THR A 21 4.99 -4.86 -4.52
C THR A 21 6.09 -4.53 -5.51
N GLN A 22 6.04 -5.05 -6.73
CA GLN A 22 7.01 -4.73 -7.81
C GLN A 22 7.04 -3.25 -8.21
N ASN A 23 6.01 -2.50 -7.85
CA ASN A 23 5.92 -1.06 -8.09
C ASN A 23 5.99 -0.25 -6.80
N HIS A 24 6.26 -0.89 -5.66
CA HIS A 24 6.38 -0.20 -4.40
C HIS A 24 7.68 0.63 -4.37
N ILE A 25 7.55 1.92 -4.06
CA ILE A 25 8.69 2.83 -4.06
C ILE A 25 9.22 2.96 -2.63
N LEU A 26 10.44 2.48 -2.42
CA LEU A 26 11.13 2.65 -1.15
C LEU A 26 11.39 4.14 -0.87
N LYS A 27 11.26 4.54 0.38
CA LYS A 27 11.54 5.91 0.83
C LYS A 27 13.00 6.07 1.23
N ASP A 28 13.54 7.27 1.05
CA ASP A 28 14.88 7.59 1.50
C ASP A 28 15.10 7.26 2.98
N GLY A 29 16.17 6.56 3.29
CA GLY A 29 16.50 6.12 4.63
C GLY A 29 17.50 5.00 4.71
N VAL A 30 17.71 4.50 5.91
CA VAL A 30 18.57 3.36 6.21
C VAL A 30 17.73 2.12 6.38
N TYR A 31 18.14 1.04 5.74
CA TYR A 31 17.46 -0.26 5.70
C TYR A 31 18.43 -1.34 6.19
N ALA A 32 18.00 -2.16 7.11
CA ALA A 32 18.81 -3.26 7.62
C ALA A 32 18.08 -4.58 7.45
N ARG A 33 18.73 -5.55 6.81
CA ARG A 33 18.30 -6.94 6.74
C ARG A 33 19.06 -7.74 7.78
N ILE A 34 18.35 -8.29 8.76
CA ILE A 34 18.92 -8.88 9.95
C ILE A 34 18.58 -10.37 9.99
N SER A 35 19.60 -11.22 10.00
CA SER A 35 19.50 -12.65 10.26
C SER A 35 20.14 -12.99 11.60
N ASP A 36 20.02 -14.25 12.02
CA ASP A 36 20.64 -14.75 13.25
C ASP A 36 22.16 -14.60 13.24
N GLU A 37 22.77 -14.67 12.03
CA GLU A 37 24.23 -14.65 11.86
C GLU A 37 24.77 -13.24 11.55
N LYS A 38 24.06 -12.42 10.78
CA LYS A 38 24.55 -11.15 10.25
C LYS A 38 23.49 -10.06 10.19
N CYS A 39 23.97 -8.83 10.14
CA CYS A 39 23.20 -7.65 9.80
C CYS A 39 23.79 -7.02 8.54
N GLU A 40 23.01 -6.88 7.50
CA GLU A 40 23.38 -6.20 6.27
C GLU A 40 22.72 -4.83 6.24
N ILE A 41 23.53 -3.77 6.18
CA ILE A 41 23.04 -2.38 6.14
C ILE A 41 23.03 -1.89 4.70
N PHE A 42 21.92 -1.29 4.34
CA PHE A 42 21.68 -0.65 3.06
C PHE A 42 21.15 0.77 3.29
N TYR A 43 21.15 1.58 2.26
CA TYR A 43 20.45 2.85 2.29
C TYR A 43 19.81 3.18 0.95
N VAL A 44 18.70 3.88 1.01
CA VAL A 44 17.93 4.31 -0.15
C VAL A 44 18.08 5.80 -0.35
N LYS A 45 18.40 6.20 -1.59
CA LYS A 45 18.40 7.60 -2.03
C LYS A 45 17.60 7.76 -3.31
N THR A 46 16.75 8.77 -3.32
CA THR A 46 16.05 9.22 -4.52
C THR A 46 16.90 10.26 -5.23
N ILE A 47 17.39 9.93 -6.41
CA ILE A 47 18.08 10.86 -7.29
C ILE A 47 17.15 11.42 -8.34
N THR A 48 17.43 12.65 -8.78
CA THR A 48 16.69 13.29 -9.87
C THR A 48 17.59 13.37 -11.09
N GLU A 49 17.31 12.58 -12.10
CA GLU A 49 18.03 12.58 -13.38
C GLU A 49 17.27 13.44 -14.39
N LYS A 50 17.99 14.29 -15.11
CA LYS A 50 17.42 15.05 -16.22
C LYS A 50 17.60 14.24 -17.51
N ILE A 51 16.50 13.75 -18.07
CA ILE A 51 16.47 13.10 -19.38
C ILE A 51 15.80 14.07 -20.36
N GLY A 52 16.63 14.77 -21.14
CA GLY A 52 16.17 15.84 -22.01
C GLY A 52 15.56 17.03 -21.23
N LYS A 53 14.30 17.37 -21.53
CA LYS A 53 13.55 18.45 -20.85
C LYS A 53 12.79 17.98 -19.60
N THR A 54 12.76 16.69 -19.31
CA THR A 54 12.01 16.10 -18.19
C THR A 54 12.93 15.65 -17.08
N ALA A 55 12.58 15.98 -15.83
CA ALA A 55 13.27 15.47 -14.65
C ALA A 55 12.56 14.17 -14.21
N GLN A 56 13.28 13.08 -14.16
CA GLN A 56 12.79 11.80 -13.63
C GLN A 56 13.43 11.51 -12.28
N LYS A 57 12.63 11.05 -11.33
CA LYS A 57 13.10 10.57 -10.05
C LYS A 57 13.35 9.07 -10.13
N ARG A 58 14.51 8.65 -9.70
CA ARG A 58 14.88 7.25 -9.58
C ARG A 58 15.33 6.96 -8.15
N THR A 59 14.77 5.92 -7.57
CA THR A 59 15.17 5.41 -6.26
C THR A 59 16.24 4.35 -6.45
N ILE A 60 17.32 4.47 -5.72
CA ILE A 60 18.46 3.54 -5.78
C ILE A 60 18.75 3.02 -4.38
N LEU A 61 18.91 1.70 -4.27
CA LEU A 61 19.36 1.02 -3.08
C LEU A 61 20.89 0.86 -3.16
N TYR A 62 21.58 1.27 -2.11
CA TYR A 62 23.01 1.15 -1.97
C TYR A 62 23.34 0.22 -0.79
N LYS A 63 24.42 -0.54 -0.91
CA LYS A 63 25.03 -1.26 0.21
C LYS A 63 25.77 -0.28 1.14
N GLN A 64 26.07 -0.74 2.34
CA GLN A 64 26.81 0.04 3.35
C GLN A 64 28.11 0.67 2.83
N ASN A 65 28.82 -0.01 1.94
CA ASN A 65 30.09 0.47 1.34
C ASN A 65 29.90 1.48 0.20
N GLY A 66 28.67 1.79 -0.17
CA GLY A 66 28.33 2.73 -1.25
C GLY A 66 28.11 2.10 -2.62
N ASP A 67 28.31 0.80 -2.77
CA ASP A 67 28.01 0.10 -4.01
C ASP A 67 26.49 0.01 -4.25
N ILE A 68 26.06 0.02 -5.50
CA ILE A 68 24.66 -0.22 -5.85
C ILE A 68 24.32 -1.68 -5.51
N ALA A 69 23.23 -1.87 -4.79
CA ALA A 69 22.74 -3.20 -4.43
C ALA A 69 22.21 -3.95 -5.67
N LEU A 70 22.12 -5.26 -5.56
CA LEU A 70 21.56 -6.11 -6.60
C LEU A 70 20.05 -5.89 -6.72
N ASN A 71 19.50 -6.23 -7.87
CA ASN A 71 18.07 -6.13 -8.12
C ASN A 71 17.25 -7.01 -7.17
N ASP A 72 17.76 -8.18 -6.82
CA ASP A 72 17.12 -9.11 -5.88
C ASP A 72 17.02 -8.50 -4.47
N ASP A 73 18.04 -7.78 -4.01
CA ASP A 73 18.01 -7.04 -2.74
C ASP A 73 16.92 -5.96 -2.78
N MET A 74 16.84 -5.22 -3.90
CA MET A 74 15.82 -4.18 -4.08
C MET A 74 14.42 -4.76 -4.01
N GLN A 75 14.15 -5.84 -4.76
CA GLN A 75 12.86 -6.53 -4.78
C GLN A 75 12.48 -7.10 -3.42
N TRP A 76 13.46 -7.65 -2.70
CA TRP A 76 13.26 -8.14 -1.35
C TRP A 76 12.79 -7.02 -0.42
N PHE A 77 13.46 -5.88 -0.42
CA PHE A 77 13.07 -4.73 0.41
C PHE A 77 11.74 -4.11 -0.03
N GLU A 78 11.43 -4.04 -1.32
CA GLU A 78 10.13 -3.58 -1.81
C GLU A 78 8.99 -4.43 -1.26
N GLN A 79 9.14 -5.74 -1.27
CA GLN A 79 8.14 -6.67 -0.75
C GLN A 79 8.04 -6.60 0.78
N ALA A 80 9.17 -6.65 1.49
CA ALA A 80 9.20 -6.59 2.95
C ALA A 80 8.66 -5.25 3.48
N ASP A 81 9.01 -4.13 2.84
CA ASP A 81 8.53 -2.81 3.20
C ASP A 81 7.02 -2.68 2.97
N TYR A 82 6.50 -3.17 1.83
CA TYR A 82 5.07 -3.14 1.53
C TYR A 82 4.24 -3.93 2.55
N LEU A 83 4.74 -5.08 3.00
CA LEU A 83 4.08 -5.92 4.00
C LEU A 83 4.21 -5.40 5.44
N SER A 84 5.04 -4.38 5.65
CA SER A 84 5.40 -3.92 7.00
C SER A 84 5.08 -2.47 7.29
N PHE A 85 4.82 -1.63 6.27
CA PHE A 85 4.68 -0.19 6.51
C PHE A 85 3.33 0.18 7.09
N LEU A 86 3.34 1.21 7.94
CA LEU A 86 2.15 1.80 8.52
C LEU A 86 1.32 2.55 7.47
N TRP A 87 0.07 2.16 7.29
CA TRP A 87 -0.82 2.73 6.28
C TRP A 87 -1.22 4.18 6.54
N ASP A 88 -1.45 4.51 7.82
CA ASP A 88 -1.86 5.83 8.28
C ASP A 88 -1.48 6.01 9.75
N MET A 89 -1.06 7.20 10.14
CA MET A 89 -0.68 7.50 11.52
C MET A 89 -1.83 7.32 12.53
N ASN A 90 -3.08 7.38 12.07
CA ASN A 90 -4.24 7.09 12.92
C ASN A 90 -4.51 5.59 13.07
N LYS A 91 -3.80 4.77 12.32
CA LYS A 91 -3.87 3.30 12.34
C LYS A 91 -2.62 2.66 12.98
N ALA A 92 -1.79 3.47 13.67
CA ALA A 92 -0.60 2.98 14.35
C ALA A 92 -0.93 1.83 15.33
N VAL A 93 0.02 0.92 15.50
CA VAL A 93 -0.10 -0.19 16.43
C VAL A 93 -0.05 0.34 17.86
N LEU A 94 0.89 1.26 18.14
CA LEU A 94 1.01 1.94 19.42
C LEU A 94 0.41 3.35 19.39
N PRO A 95 -0.22 3.80 20.48
CA PRO A 95 -0.82 5.14 20.57
C PRO A 95 0.19 6.29 20.43
N ASN A 96 1.45 6.06 20.84
CA ASN A 96 2.52 7.06 20.80
C ASN A 96 2.95 7.46 19.39
N LYS A 97 2.62 6.66 18.38
CA LYS A 97 2.89 6.93 16.95
C LYS A 97 4.37 7.14 16.60
N LYS A 98 5.29 6.58 17.39
CA LYS A 98 6.73 6.62 17.13
C LYS A 98 7.21 5.45 16.30
N PHE A 99 6.48 4.34 16.36
CA PHE A 99 6.71 3.12 15.59
C PHE A 99 5.84 3.13 14.34
N HIS A 100 6.46 2.95 13.18
CA HIS A 100 5.81 3.08 11.88
C HIS A 100 5.73 1.76 11.12
N SER A 101 6.00 0.65 11.77
CA SER A 101 5.80 -0.71 11.29
C SER A 101 4.58 -1.39 11.92
N ILE A 102 4.13 -2.49 11.31
CA ILE A 102 2.85 -3.13 11.63
C ILE A 102 2.97 -4.58 12.10
N ASN A 103 4.18 -5.13 12.15
CA ASN A 103 4.45 -6.52 12.55
C ASN A 103 5.78 -6.63 13.28
N PHE A 104 6.01 -7.74 13.96
CA PHE A 104 7.23 -7.97 14.74
C PHE A 104 8.46 -8.36 13.89
N LEU A 105 8.29 -8.59 12.59
CA LEU A 105 9.42 -8.85 11.69
C LEU A 105 10.08 -7.57 11.21
N SER A 106 9.54 -6.42 11.59
CA SER A 106 10.02 -5.12 11.15
C SER A 106 9.93 -4.07 12.25
N LEU A 107 10.86 -3.13 12.23
CA LEU A 107 10.90 -2.00 13.15
C LEU A 107 11.23 -0.73 12.37
N PHE A 108 10.23 0.14 12.18
CA PHE A 108 10.37 1.39 11.43
C PHE A 108 10.18 2.59 12.33
N PHE A 109 11.10 3.53 12.27
CA PHE A 109 11.04 4.77 13.03
C PHE A 109 11.83 5.88 12.31
N LYS A 110 11.63 7.12 12.77
CA LYS A 110 12.43 8.24 12.30
C LYS A 110 13.72 8.36 13.11
N LEU A 111 14.81 8.71 12.46
CA LEU A 111 16.11 8.89 13.12
C LEU A 111 16.02 9.80 14.36
N GLU A 112 15.21 10.86 14.31
CA GLU A 112 14.98 11.78 15.43
C GLU A 112 14.32 11.15 16.66
N GLU A 113 13.72 9.95 16.50
CA GLU A 113 13.03 9.22 17.56
C GLU A 113 13.84 8.02 18.08
N SER A 114 15.10 7.86 17.66
CA SER A 114 15.89 6.65 17.92
C SER A 114 16.08 6.35 19.41
N GLU A 115 16.32 7.36 20.25
CA GLU A 115 16.47 7.18 21.71
C GLU A 115 15.18 6.65 22.32
N TYR A 116 14.04 7.28 21.99
CA TYR A 116 12.74 6.82 22.47
C TYR A 116 12.45 5.38 22.05
N VAL A 117 12.72 5.07 20.77
CA VAL A 117 12.46 3.73 20.22
C VAL A 117 13.34 2.68 20.91
N LYS A 118 14.61 3.00 21.17
CA LYS A 118 15.55 2.12 21.86
C LYS A 118 15.06 1.77 23.27
N GLU A 119 14.59 2.76 24.01
CA GLU A 119 14.07 2.58 25.38
C GLU A 119 12.77 1.78 25.42
N ASN A 120 11.91 1.94 24.41
CA ASN A 120 10.56 1.34 24.37
C ASN A 120 10.44 0.19 23.35
N LEU A 121 11.56 -0.40 22.95
CA LEU A 121 11.61 -1.46 21.93
C LEU A 121 10.81 -2.69 22.37
N GLU A 122 10.94 -3.12 23.64
CA GLU A 122 10.19 -4.26 24.16
C GLU A 122 8.68 -4.02 24.15
N GLU A 123 8.22 -2.84 24.54
CA GLU A 123 6.80 -2.46 24.50
C GLU A 123 6.22 -2.65 23.09
N TYR A 124 6.98 -2.27 22.05
CA TYR A 124 6.55 -2.46 20.67
C TYR A 124 6.37 -3.93 20.30
N PHE A 125 7.33 -4.78 20.65
CA PHE A 125 7.26 -6.21 20.30
C PHE A 125 6.23 -6.98 21.16
N ASP A 126 6.05 -6.58 22.41
CA ASP A 126 5.10 -7.25 23.31
C ASP A 126 3.65 -7.15 22.84
N ILE A 127 3.30 -6.09 22.08
CA ILE A 127 1.97 -5.99 21.48
C ILE A 127 1.64 -7.20 20.61
N PHE A 128 2.60 -7.69 19.86
CA PHE A 128 2.40 -8.80 18.92
C PHE A 128 2.33 -10.17 19.60
N ARG A 129 2.66 -10.27 20.89
CA ARG A 129 2.59 -11.55 21.62
C ARG A 129 1.16 -12.04 21.79
N ASP A 130 0.25 -11.13 22.13
CA ASP A 130 -1.14 -11.50 22.43
C ASP A 130 -2.17 -10.49 21.89
N TYR A 131 -1.71 -9.38 21.31
CA TYR A 131 -2.55 -8.28 20.85
C TYR A 131 -3.47 -7.70 21.92
N SER A 132 -3.09 -7.79 23.20
CA SER A 132 -3.90 -7.34 24.35
C SER A 132 -4.27 -5.84 24.29
N ALA A 133 -3.48 -5.03 23.58
CA ALA A 133 -3.78 -3.63 23.30
C ALA A 133 -5.09 -3.45 22.48
N PHE A 134 -5.52 -4.47 21.76
CA PHE A 134 -6.75 -4.48 20.94
C PHE A 134 -7.89 -5.09 21.76
N ASN A 135 -8.40 -4.34 22.74
CA ASN A 135 -9.31 -4.87 23.76
C ASN A 135 -10.80 -4.65 23.50
N LYS A 136 -11.17 -3.95 22.41
CA LYS A 136 -12.57 -3.74 22.04
C LYS A 136 -13.22 -5.05 21.61
N ALA A 137 -14.53 -5.18 21.89
CA ALA A 137 -15.29 -6.41 21.62
C ALA A 137 -15.14 -6.89 20.16
N LYS A 138 -15.22 -5.97 19.20
CA LYS A 138 -15.09 -6.31 17.77
C LYS A 138 -13.64 -6.64 17.35
N ASP A 139 -12.65 -6.07 18.01
CA ASP A 139 -11.24 -6.43 17.79
C ASP A 139 -10.98 -7.85 18.30
N LYS A 140 -11.53 -8.22 19.47
CA LYS A 140 -11.44 -9.56 20.02
C LYS A 140 -12.16 -10.61 19.14
N GLU A 141 -13.28 -10.24 18.51
CA GLU A 141 -13.96 -11.09 17.54
C GLU A 141 -13.06 -11.41 16.34
N ILE A 142 -12.35 -10.41 15.80
CA ILE A 142 -11.38 -10.59 14.71
C ILE A 142 -10.20 -11.45 15.19
N LEU A 143 -9.61 -11.13 16.32
CA LEU A 143 -8.46 -11.87 16.88
C LEU A 143 -8.79 -13.34 17.17
N SER A 144 -10.05 -13.67 17.47
CA SER A 144 -10.47 -15.05 17.73
C SER A 144 -10.16 -15.99 16.55
N PHE A 145 -10.11 -15.50 15.31
CA PHE A 145 -9.73 -16.28 14.12
C PHE A 145 -8.24 -16.60 14.04
N TYR A 146 -7.43 -15.89 14.81
CA TYR A 146 -5.96 -16.00 14.80
C TYR A 146 -5.38 -16.57 16.08
N MET A 147 -6.20 -16.95 17.07
CA MET A 147 -5.72 -17.31 18.42
C MET A 147 -4.74 -18.49 18.43
N ASP A 148 -4.98 -19.50 17.59
CA ASP A 148 -4.08 -20.65 17.49
C ASP A 148 -2.71 -20.25 16.95
N TYR A 149 -2.70 -19.41 15.91
CA TYR A 149 -1.47 -18.86 15.33
C TYR A 149 -0.77 -17.90 16.30
N ILE A 150 -1.52 -17.02 16.98
CA ILE A 150 -0.96 -16.06 17.94
C ILE A 150 -0.27 -16.79 19.10
N LYS A 151 -0.84 -17.90 19.57
CA LYS A 151 -0.31 -18.70 20.69
C LYS A 151 0.74 -19.73 20.27
N ASP A 152 1.00 -19.89 18.99
CA ASP A 152 1.98 -20.83 18.47
C ASP A 152 3.37 -20.55 19.07
N GLU A 153 4.01 -21.60 19.63
CA GLU A 153 5.28 -21.48 20.31
C GLU A 153 6.40 -21.01 19.38
N ASN A 154 6.42 -21.49 18.15
CA ASN A 154 7.43 -21.07 17.17
C ASN A 154 7.30 -19.58 16.86
N ARG A 155 6.06 -19.09 16.74
CA ARG A 155 5.80 -17.67 16.56
C ARG A 155 6.26 -16.84 17.77
N GLN A 156 5.98 -17.30 18.99
CA GLN A 156 6.43 -16.61 20.21
C GLN A 156 7.96 -16.57 20.31
N ASN A 157 8.63 -17.65 19.92
CA ASN A 157 10.08 -17.72 19.84
C ASN A 157 10.64 -16.77 18.78
N LEU A 158 9.98 -16.65 17.62
CA LEU A 158 10.35 -15.67 16.58
C LEU A 158 10.24 -14.24 17.08
N ILE A 159 9.19 -13.89 17.83
CA ILE A 159 9.05 -12.56 18.44
C ILE A 159 10.22 -12.31 19.40
N THR A 160 10.53 -13.26 20.25
CA THR A 160 11.64 -13.15 21.21
C THR A 160 12.98 -12.97 20.49
N ASN A 161 13.21 -13.73 19.43
CA ASN A 161 14.41 -13.60 18.61
C ASN A 161 14.47 -12.22 17.91
N SER A 162 13.35 -11.72 17.40
CA SER A 162 13.28 -10.40 16.77
C SER A 162 13.65 -9.27 17.72
N VAL A 163 13.24 -9.37 19.01
CA VAL A 163 13.67 -8.46 20.07
C VAL A 163 15.18 -8.50 20.26
N VAL A 164 15.74 -9.71 20.43
CA VAL A 164 17.18 -9.91 20.66
C VAL A 164 18.00 -9.34 19.50
N LEU A 165 17.63 -9.69 18.27
CA LEU A 165 18.33 -9.23 17.07
C LEU A 165 18.22 -7.70 16.89
N SER A 166 17.04 -7.14 17.12
CA SER A 166 16.84 -5.70 17.04
C SER A 166 17.69 -4.94 18.06
N LYS A 167 17.75 -5.43 19.30
CA LYS A 167 18.63 -4.85 20.35
C LYS A 167 20.11 -4.97 20.00
N LYS A 168 20.52 -6.14 19.52
CA LYS A 168 21.92 -6.43 19.18
C LYS A 168 22.47 -5.46 18.14
N TYR A 169 21.72 -5.18 17.09
CA TYR A 169 22.18 -4.38 15.96
C TYR A 169 21.69 -2.92 15.96
N PHE A 170 20.92 -2.51 16.98
CA PHE A 170 20.34 -1.17 17.04
C PHE A 170 21.37 -0.05 16.91
N ASN A 171 22.44 -0.12 17.72
CA ASN A 171 23.46 0.91 17.73
C ASN A 171 24.21 0.98 16.40
N ASP A 172 24.63 -0.16 15.85
CA ASP A 172 25.40 -0.22 14.60
C ASP A 172 24.63 0.45 13.44
N ILE A 173 23.32 0.19 13.36
CA ILE A 173 22.46 0.74 12.31
C ILE A 173 22.22 2.23 12.53
N ASN A 174 21.97 2.64 13.77
CA ASN A 174 21.75 4.03 14.13
C ASN A 174 23.02 4.87 13.92
N ASP A 175 24.18 4.37 14.36
CA ASP A 175 25.46 5.02 14.19
C ASP A 175 25.84 5.17 12.71
N PHE A 176 25.54 4.18 11.88
CA PHE A 176 25.69 4.30 10.43
C PHE A 176 24.88 5.47 9.87
N ALA A 177 23.62 5.64 10.31
CA ALA A 177 22.77 6.75 9.86
C ALA A 177 23.35 8.12 10.29
N VAL A 178 23.82 8.23 11.52
CA VAL A 178 24.39 9.46 12.08
C VAL A 178 25.69 9.82 11.39
N GLN A 179 26.63 8.87 11.25
CA GLN A 179 27.95 9.07 10.64
C GLN A 179 27.87 9.49 9.17
N ASN A 180 26.87 8.99 8.45
CA ASN A 180 26.61 9.34 7.06
C ASN A 180 25.73 10.59 6.87
N ASN A 181 25.50 11.37 7.94
CA ASN A 181 24.73 12.61 7.93
C ASN A 181 23.31 12.48 7.35
N PHE A 182 22.67 11.35 7.53
CA PHE A 182 21.26 11.22 7.19
C PHE A 182 20.43 12.13 8.11
N LYS A 183 19.66 13.05 7.52
CA LYS A 183 18.80 13.98 8.24
C LYS A 183 17.35 13.68 7.94
N LYS A 184 16.50 13.60 9.00
CA LYS A 184 15.04 13.38 8.87
C LYS A 184 14.68 12.16 8.02
N CYS A 185 15.47 11.10 8.08
CA CYS A 185 15.24 9.86 7.37
C CYS A 185 14.52 8.83 8.25
N TYR A 186 14.03 7.79 7.59
CA TYR A 186 13.59 6.57 8.27
C TYR A 186 14.76 5.64 8.51
N ILE A 187 14.70 4.96 9.65
CA ILE A 187 15.49 3.75 9.92
C ILE A 187 14.52 2.58 9.91
N LYS A 188 14.82 1.54 9.15
CA LYS A 188 13.97 0.38 8.96
C LYS A 188 14.75 -0.90 9.14
N PHE A 189 14.37 -1.67 10.14
CA PHE A 189 14.88 -3.02 10.39
C PHE A 189 13.92 -4.04 9.80
N PHE A 190 14.47 -5.10 9.26
CA PHE A 190 13.73 -6.23 8.76
C PHE A 190 14.42 -7.51 9.21
N ILE A 191 13.67 -8.41 9.81
CA ILE A 191 14.15 -9.74 10.17
C ILE A 191 14.08 -10.65 8.95
N ASP A 192 15.19 -11.23 8.55
CA ASP A 192 15.28 -12.10 7.36
C ASP A 192 14.56 -13.42 7.60
N LYS A 193 13.32 -13.48 7.19
CA LYS A 193 12.41 -14.64 7.29
C LYS A 193 11.56 -14.72 6.01
N ASP A 194 10.93 -15.87 5.83
CA ASP A 194 10.06 -16.13 4.67
C ASP A 194 8.89 -15.14 4.58
N PHE A 195 8.56 -14.73 3.37
CA PHE A 195 7.48 -13.78 3.14
C PHE A 195 6.10 -14.29 3.56
N GLU A 196 5.90 -15.61 3.63
CA GLU A 196 4.65 -16.17 4.15
C GLU A 196 4.38 -15.74 5.59
N ILE A 197 5.42 -15.56 6.41
CA ILE A 197 5.29 -15.09 7.79
C ILE A 197 4.94 -13.60 7.79
N TYR A 198 5.60 -12.80 6.94
CA TYR A 198 5.27 -11.38 6.74
C TYR A 198 3.82 -11.18 6.31
N GLU A 199 3.33 -12.01 5.36
CA GLU A 199 1.96 -11.96 4.87
C GLU A 199 0.94 -12.28 5.97
N LYS A 200 1.19 -13.32 6.77
CA LYS A 200 0.33 -13.70 7.91
C LYS A 200 0.26 -12.59 8.96
N GLU A 201 1.40 -12.02 9.35
CA GLU A 201 1.44 -10.92 10.32
C GLU A 201 0.79 -9.64 9.78
N SER A 202 1.04 -9.33 8.51
CA SER A 202 0.38 -8.21 7.82
C SER A 202 -1.14 -8.42 7.78
N GLN A 203 -1.62 -9.66 7.56
CA GLN A 203 -3.05 -9.95 7.49
C GLN A 203 -3.76 -9.69 8.82
N ILE A 204 -3.15 -10.00 9.96
CA ILE A 204 -3.73 -9.68 11.28
C ILE A 204 -3.92 -8.15 11.43
N TYR A 205 -2.91 -7.38 11.07
CA TYR A 205 -3.00 -5.92 11.09
C TYR A 205 -4.08 -5.41 10.12
N ILE A 206 -4.14 -5.97 8.91
CA ILE A 206 -5.14 -5.62 7.90
C ILE A 206 -6.53 -5.80 8.48
N ASP A 207 -6.83 -6.96 9.03
CA ASP A 207 -8.15 -7.28 9.52
C ASP A 207 -8.57 -6.41 10.72
N LEU A 208 -7.61 -6.03 11.56
CA LEU A 208 -7.85 -5.11 12.68
C LEU A 208 -8.02 -3.65 12.25
N LYS A 209 -7.37 -3.22 11.17
CA LYS A 209 -7.22 -1.79 10.83
C LYS A 209 -7.81 -1.38 9.47
N ILE A 210 -8.31 -2.32 8.66
CA ILE A 210 -8.83 -2.00 7.33
C ILE A 210 -10.05 -1.09 7.38
N TYR A 211 -10.86 -1.21 8.42
CA TYR A 211 -11.99 -0.35 8.65
C TYR A 211 -11.65 0.86 9.53
N ASN A 212 -12.41 1.93 9.41
CA ASN A 212 -12.23 3.14 10.22
C ASN A 212 -12.62 2.91 11.68
N SER A 213 -13.64 2.11 11.90
CA SER A 213 -14.09 1.66 13.21
C SER A 213 -14.71 0.27 13.05
N ASN A 214 -14.28 -0.67 13.89
CA ASN A 214 -14.83 -2.01 13.92
C ASN A 214 -16.23 -2.07 14.56
N GLU A 215 -16.69 -0.98 15.17
CA GLU A 215 -18.04 -0.88 15.79
C GLU A 215 -19.18 -1.07 14.79
N HIS A 216 -18.93 -0.72 13.53
CA HIS A 216 -19.91 -0.83 12.44
C HIS A 216 -19.81 -2.15 11.65
N ASN A 217 -18.95 -3.06 12.07
CA ASN A 217 -18.73 -4.31 11.36
C ASN A 217 -19.96 -5.20 11.46
N ILE A 218 -20.33 -5.76 10.32
CA ILE A 218 -21.44 -6.72 10.18
C ILE A 218 -20.85 -8.00 9.61
N LYS A 219 -21.18 -9.14 10.21
CA LYS A 219 -20.80 -10.45 9.69
C LYS A 219 -21.94 -10.98 8.80
N TYR A 220 -21.62 -11.31 7.56
CA TYR A 220 -22.54 -11.89 6.60
C TYR A 220 -21.82 -12.94 5.73
N ASN A 221 -22.37 -14.14 5.61
CA ASN A 221 -21.78 -15.26 4.87
C ASN A 221 -20.28 -15.52 5.19
N ASN A 222 -19.92 -15.52 6.47
CA ASN A 222 -18.55 -15.68 6.97
C ASN A 222 -17.56 -14.60 6.52
N GLU A 223 -18.03 -13.50 5.96
CA GLU A 223 -17.24 -12.33 5.66
C GLU A 223 -17.62 -11.16 6.57
N ILE A 224 -16.62 -10.31 6.86
CA ILE A 224 -16.84 -9.09 7.64
C ILE A 224 -17.01 -7.93 6.66
N PHE A 225 -18.09 -7.21 6.82
CA PHE A 225 -18.38 -5.96 6.10
C PHE A 225 -18.25 -4.79 7.05
N GLY A 226 -17.63 -3.71 6.61
CA GLY A 226 -17.41 -2.55 7.44
C GLY A 226 -17.26 -1.27 6.65
N LEU A 227 -16.91 -0.20 7.35
CA LEU A 227 -16.75 1.14 6.80
C LEU A 227 -15.27 1.43 6.53
N SER A 228 -14.84 1.26 5.29
CA SER A 228 -13.48 1.59 4.85
C SER A 228 -13.41 2.99 4.23
N ASN A 229 -12.27 3.66 4.37
CA ASN A 229 -11.99 4.95 3.75
C ASN A 229 -10.95 4.90 2.62
N PHE A 230 -10.51 3.72 2.21
CA PHE A 230 -9.55 3.60 1.12
C PHE A 230 -10.17 4.05 -0.21
N ASN A 231 -10.00 5.35 -0.49
CA ASN A 231 -10.54 6.07 -1.65
C ASN A 231 -12.06 5.95 -1.90
N MET A 232 -12.79 5.44 -0.92
CA MET A 232 -14.26 5.40 -0.97
C MET A 232 -14.88 6.67 -0.37
N GLY A 233 -14.05 7.61 0.12
CA GLY A 233 -14.50 8.87 0.71
C GLY A 233 -15.27 8.72 2.02
N MET A 234 -15.36 7.51 2.57
CA MET A 234 -16.17 7.21 3.74
C MET A 234 -15.32 7.24 5.00
N ASN A 235 -15.74 8.05 5.98
CA ASN A 235 -15.12 8.14 7.28
C ASN A 235 -16.21 8.23 8.35
N SER A 236 -16.21 7.28 9.29
CA SER A 236 -17.18 7.21 10.39
C SER A 236 -17.21 8.47 11.27
N LYS A 237 -16.11 9.24 11.29
CA LYS A 237 -16.03 10.48 12.08
C LYS A 237 -16.71 11.68 11.42
N LYS A 238 -17.08 11.58 10.14
CA LYS A 238 -17.78 12.67 9.45
C LYS A 238 -19.28 12.53 9.64
N PRO A 239 -19.97 13.51 10.26
CA PRO A 239 -21.39 13.38 10.64
C PRO A 239 -22.35 13.06 9.49
N PHE A 240 -22.05 13.54 8.27
CA PHE A 240 -22.87 13.31 7.10
C PHE A 240 -22.72 11.89 6.50
N LEU A 241 -21.71 11.13 6.92
CA LEU A 241 -21.51 9.73 6.54
C LEU A 241 -22.13 8.77 7.53
N GLU A 242 -22.44 9.22 8.75
CA GLU A 242 -23.22 8.48 9.71
C GLU A 242 -24.66 8.98 9.66
N HIS A 243 -25.56 8.13 9.22
CA HIS A 243 -27.00 8.44 9.23
C HIS A 243 -27.56 8.30 10.65
N LYS A 244 -27.25 9.28 11.52
CA LYS A 244 -27.59 9.22 12.95
C LYS A 244 -29.08 9.02 13.25
N ASN A 245 -29.95 9.50 12.34
CA ASN A 245 -31.41 9.42 12.47
C ASN A 245 -32.02 8.21 11.73
N ARG A 246 -31.22 7.32 11.18
CA ARG A 246 -31.69 6.14 10.48
C ARG A 246 -31.37 4.86 11.26
N LEU A 247 -32.12 3.80 11.02
CA LEU A 247 -31.86 2.49 11.57
C LEU A 247 -30.45 1.99 11.19
N PHE A 248 -30.08 2.16 9.94
CA PHE A 248 -28.72 1.90 9.45
C PHE A 248 -27.88 3.17 9.52
N LYS A 249 -26.92 3.19 10.42
CA LYS A 249 -26.06 4.37 10.68
C LYS A 249 -24.99 4.62 9.63
N ILE A 250 -24.63 3.60 8.87
CA ILE A 250 -23.63 3.71 7.81
C ILE A 250 -24.29 3.63 6.44
N PRO A 251 -23.89 4.50 5.48
CA PRO A 251 -24.51 4.53 4.16
C PRO A 251 -24.18 3.30 3.32
N TYR A 252 -23.01 2.73 3.55
CA TYR A 252 -22.43 1.68 2.74
C TYR A 252 -21.41 0.84 3.51
N ALA A 253 -21.50 -0.46 3.41
CA ALA A 253 -20.52 -1.40 3.96
C ALA A 253 -19.85 -2.18 2.83
N ILE A 254 -18.53 -2.36 2.93
CA ILE A 254 -17.72 -3.10 1.95
C ILE A 254 -17.09 -4.32 2.61
N SER A 255 -16.93 -5.41 1.87
CA SER A 255 -16.23 -6.60 2.36
C SER A 255 -14.75 -6.31 2.64
N GLN A 256 -14.10 -7.08 3.51
CA GLN A 256 -12.66 -6.95 3.76
C GLN A 256 -11.85 -7.17 2.49
N LYS A 257 -12.22 -8.16 1.67
CA LYS A 257 -11.54 -8.45 0.40
C LYS A 257 -11.60 -7.27 -0.56
N ASP A 258 -12.78 -6.67 -0.71
CA ASP A 258 -12.96 -5.51 -1.60
C ASP A 258 -12.27 -4.26 -1.06
N ALA A 259 -12.30 -4.06 0.25
CA ALA A 259 -11.58 -2.96 0.88
C ALA A 259 -10.06 -3.08 0.70
N LEU A 260 -9.50 -4.29 0.85
CA LEU A 260 -8.09 -4.56 0.63
C LEU A 260 -7.72 -4.41 -0.86
N ALA A 261 -8.51 -5.00 -1.75
CA ALA A 261 -8.28 -4.85 -3.19
C ALA A 261 -8.35 -3.38 -3.63
N SER A 262 -9.27 -2.60 -3.05
CA SER A 262 -9.36 -1.15 -3.25
C SER A 262 -8.09 -0.43 -2.81
N LYS A 263 -7.59 -0.74 -1.60
CA LYS A 263 -6.32 -0.19 -1.12
C LYS A 263 -5.16 -0.54 -2.06
N MET A 264 -5.03 -1.81 -2.42
CA MET A 264 -3.97 -2.29 -3.30
C MET A 264 -4.02 -1.63 -4.68
N LEU A 265 -5.22 -1.49 -5.26
CA LEU A 265 -5.44 -0.78 -6.51
C LEU A 265 -4.91 0.68 -6.42
N PHE A 266 -5.26 1.39 -5.35
CA PHE A 266 -4.83 2.78 -5.20
C PHE A 266 -3.36 2.92 -4.83
N ASP A 267 -2.75 1.95 -4.15
CA ASP A 267 -1.30 1.89 -3.95
C ASP A 267 -0.60 1.68 -5.29
N TRP A 268 -1.09 0.75 -6.12
CA TRP A 268 -0.57 0.51 -7.47
C TRP A 268 -0.73 1.74 -8.36
N LEU A 269 -1.90 2.38 -8.38
CA LEU A 269 -2.12 3.64 -9.10
C LEU A 269 -1.17 4.74 -8.62
N GLY A 270 -0.91 4.79 -7.30
CA GLY A 270 0.00 5.76 -6.68
C GLY A 270 1.47 5.59 -7.10
N SER A 271 1.87 4.37 -7.44
CA SER A 271 3.22 4.08 -7.93
C SER A 271 3.42 4.44 -9.41
N GLN A 272 2.33 4.62 -10.18
CA GLN A 272 2.41 4.96 -11.59
C GLN A 272 2.75 6.43 -11.79
N ASN A 273 3.74 6.72 -12.63
CA ASN A 273 4.15 8.10 -12.97
C ASN A 273 3.28 8.75 -14.07
N LYS A 274 2.16 8.14 -14.45
CA LYS A 274 1.31 8.58 -15.56
C LYS A 274 -0.01 9.13 -15.03
N ARG A 275 -0.49 10.22 -15.62
CA ARG A 275 -1.82 10.78 -15.31
C ARG A 275 -2.95 9.91 -15.84
N ILE A 276 -2.70 9.23 -16.95
CA ILE A 276 -3.62 8.28 -17.56
C ILE A 276 -2.94 6.93 -17.54
N ILE A 277 -3.61 5.96 -16.94
CA ILE A 277 -3.15 4.58 -16.87
C ILE A 277 -4.06 3.77 -17.76
N ARG A 278 -3.46 3.13 -18.76
CA ARG A 278 -4.13 2.21 -19.68
C ARG A 278 -3.57 0.83 -19.41
N ASP A 279 -4.26 0.08 -18.62
CA ASP A 279 -3.87 -1.28 -18.30
C ASP A 279 -5.11 -2.14 -18.12
N PHE A 280 -4.94 -3.45 -18.11
CA PHE A 280 -6.02 -4.41 -17.86
C PHE A 280 -7.22 -4.29 -18.80
N ASN A 281 -7.01 -3.87 -20.05
CA ASN A 281 -8.08 -3.56 -21.01
C ASN A 281 -9.06 -2.46 -20.53
N SER A 282 -8.57 -1.56 -19.70
CA SER A 282 -9.37 -0.49 -19.09
C SER A 282 -8.63 0.83 -19.19
N ILE A 283 -9.36 1.92 -19.12
CA ILE A 283 -8.81 3.28 -19.08
C ILE A 283 -9.06 3.85 -17.72
N PHE A 284 -8.00 4.28 -17.04
CA PHE A 284 -8.06 4.94 -15.75
C PHE A 284 -7.50 6.33 -15.84
N ILE A 285 -8.13 7.25 -15.13
CA ILE A 285 -7.57 8.57 -14.92
C ILE A 285 -7.27 8.73 -13.46
N SER A 286 -6.02 9.03 -13.17
CA SER A 286 -5.61 9.47 -11.85
C SER A 286 -5.03 10.86 -11.93
N LYS A 287 -5.41 11.74 -11.01
CA LYS A 287 -4.69 12.98 -10.75
C LYS A 287 -3.90 12.81 -9.47
N PHE A 288 -2.62 13.16 -9.52
CA PHE A 288 -1.79 13.21 -8.33
C PHE A 288 -2.07 14.52 -7.60
N ASN A 289 -2.33 14.45 -6.30
CA ASN A 289 -2.38 15.64 -5.46
C ASN A 289 -0.95 16.17 -5.20
N LYS A 290 -0.85 17.37 -4.59
CA LYS A 290 0.44 17.99 -4.24
C LYS A 290 1.33 17.14 -3.32
N GLN A 291 0.77 16.13 -2.67
CA GLN A 291 1.47 15.21 -1.76
C GLN A 291 1.88 13.91 -2.44
N SER A 292 1.83 13.84 -3.76
CA SER A 292 2.17 12.66 -4.58
C SER A 292 1.32 11.43 -4.26
N LYS A 293 0.15 11.61 -3.66
CA LYS A 293 -0.83 10.54 -3.47
C LYS A 293 -1.73 10.47 -4.69
N ALA A 294 -1.92 9.27 -5.22
CA ALA A 294 -2.90 9.06 -6.27
C ALA A 294 -4.29 9.34 -5.73
N VAL A 295 -4.96 10.27 -6.36
CA VAL A 295 -6.37 10.53 -6.14
C VAL A 295 -7.05 10.31 -7.47
N VAL A 296 -7.93 9.33 -7.54
CA VAL A 296 -8.82 9.20 -8.70
C VAL A 296 -9.82 10.32 -8.59
N SER A 297 -9.67 11.32 -9.44
CA SER A 297 -10.60 12.46 -9.50
C SER A 297 -11.75 12.18 -10.45
N ASP A 298 -11.48 11.39 -11.47
CA ASP A 298 -12.44 10.94 -12.45
C ASP A 298 -11.91 9.68 -13.13
N PHE A 299 -12.75 8.71 -13.39
CA PHE A 299 -12.37 7.52 -14.13
C PHE A 299 -13.57 6.97 -14.90
N GLU A 300 -13.27 6.45 -16.07
CA GLU A 300 -14.23 5.71 -16.85
C GLU A 300 -13.67 4.33 -17.17
N TYR A 301 -14.44 3.31 -16.87
CA TYR A 301 -14.12 1.94 -17.19
C TYR A 301 -14.76 1.59 -18.52
N VAL A 302 -13.93 1.46 -19.53
CA VAL A 302 -14.36 0.92 -20.81
C VAL A 302 -13.80 -0.50 -20.91
N PRO A 303 -14.62 -1.53 -20.67
CA PRO A 303 -14.17 -2.91 -20.84
C PRO A 303 -13.93 -3.16 -22.32
N VAL A 304 -12.68 -3.44 -22.65
CA VAL A 304 -12.30 -3.75 -24.02
C VAL A 304 -11.73 -5.16 -24.07
N ASP A 305 -12.56 -6.10 -24.45
CA ASP A 305 -12.09 -7.43 -24.82
C ASP A 305 -11.62 -7.39 -26.29
N LYS A 306 -10.30 -7.25 -26.47
CA LYS A 306 -9.68 -7.21 -27.81
C LYS A 306 -10.06 -8.41 -28.68
N ASN A 307 -10.38 -9.56 -28.07
CA ASN A 307 -10.71 -10.79 -28.77
C ASN A 307 -12.17 -10.85 -29.23
N LYS A 308 -13.03 -10.03 -28.61
CA LYS A 308 -14.47 -9.98 -28.93
C LYS A 308 -14.88 -8.72 -29.70
N PHE A 309 -14.01 -7.73 -29.75
CA PHE A 309 -14.31 -6.48 -30.40
C PHE A 309 -14.00 -6.58 -31.90
N LYS A 310 -15.01 -6.83 -32.71
CA LYS A 310 -14.93 -6.66 -34.14
C LYS A 310 -15.29 -5.22 -34.46
N PHE A 311 -14.34 -4.50 -35.00
CA PHE A 311 -14.53 -3.13 -35.41
C PHE A 311 -14.97 -3.08 -36.86
N ASP A 312 -16.24 -2.81 -37.10
CA ASP A 312 -16.67 -2.29 -38.38
C ASP A 312 -16.50 -0.76 -38.37
N LYS A 313 -16.06 -0.20 -39.49
CA LYS A 313 -15.94 1.23 -39.68
C LYS A 313 -17.24 1.94 -39.27
N PHE A 314 -17.14 2.91 -38.34
CA PHE A 314 -18.27 3.72 -37.93
C PHE A 314 -17.92 5.20 -37.86
N LYS A 315 -18.95 6.04 -37.93
CA LYS A 315 -18.82 7.49 -37.82
C LYS A 315 -19.46 7.98 -36.53
N LEU A 316 -18.68 8.73 -35.73
CA LEU A 316 -19.22 9.47 -34.61
C LEU A 316 -19.81 10.77 -35.13
N LYS A 317 -21.08 11.00 -34.82
CA LYS A 317 -21.79 12.25 -35.14
C LYS A 317 -21.86 13.14 -33.91
N ASN A 318 -21.93 14.46 -34.14
CA ASN A 318 -21.99 15.48 -33.08
C ASN A 318 -20.78 15.45 -32.13
N PHE A 319 -19.65 15.20 -32.72
CA PHE A 319 -18.41 15.10 -31.95
C PHE A 319 -17.97 16.50 -31.48
N MET A 320 -17.71 16.69 -30.19
CA MET A 320 -17.30 17.98 -29.66
C MET A 320 -15.96 18.41 -30.28
N ASN A 321 -15.87 19.65 -30.71
CA ASN A 321 -14.68 20.30 -31.28
C ASN A 321 -14.27 19.89 -32.71
N ILE A 322 -15.16 19.31 -33.50
CA ILE A 322 -14.94 19.13 -34.94
C ILE A 322 -15.96 19.95 -35.71
N GLU A 323 -15.49 20.84 -36.58
CA GLU A 323 -16.33 21.49 -37.57
C GLU A 323 -17.00 20.40 -38.44
N ASN A 324 -18.33 20.40 -38.48
CA ASN A 324 -19.22 19.39 -39.09
C ASN A 324 -19.49 18.13 -38.24
N GLY A 325 -18.94 17.98 -37.04
CA GLY A 325 -19.37 17.01 -36.05
C GLY A 325 -19.27 15.54 -36.44
N GLU A 326 -18.50 15.18 -37.46
CA GLU A 326 -18.29 13.78 -37.85
C GLU A 326 -16.82 13.38 -37.75
N LYS A 327 -16.52 12.28 -37.05
CA LYS A 327 -15.20 11.63 -37.06
C LYS A 327 -15.35 10.15 -37.45
N GLU A 328 -14.58 9.76 -38.45
CA GLU A 328 -14.53 8.37 -38.88
C GLU A 328 -13.55 7.58 -38.02
N ILE A 329 -14.00 6.44 -37.53
CA ILE A 329 -13.23 5.52 -36.70
C ILE A 329 -12.95 4.27 -37.56
N LEU A 330 -11.69 4.02 -37.83
CA LEU A 330 -11.27 2.95 -38.76
C LEU A 330 -10.63 1.78 -38.03
N SER A 331 -10.13 2.02 -36.83
CA SER A 331 -9.41 1.01 -36.05
C SER A 331 -9.74 1.14 -34.56
N PHE A 332 -9.36 0.11 -33.81
CA PHE A 332 -9.44 0.14 -32.37
C PHE A 332 -8.52 1.20 -31.73
N ASP A 333 -7.38 1.45 -32.35
CA ASP A 333 -6.46 2.48 -31.86
C ASP A 333 -7.01 3.90 -32.14
N ASP A 334 -7.69 4.12 -33.27
CA ASP A 334 -8.45 5.36 -33.52
C ASP A 334 -9.53 5.56 -32.45
N PHE A 335 -10.26 4.49 -32.11
CA PHE A 335 -11.27 4.56 -31.05
C PHE A 335 -10.67 4.94 -29.70
N LYS A 336 -9.55 4.33 -29.32
CA LYS A 336 -8.82 4.71 -28.11
C LYS A 336 -8.39 6.17 -28.12
N GLN A 337 -7.80 6.61 -29.26
CA GLN A 337 -7.36 7.99 -29.38
C GLN A 337 -8.53 8.97 -29.24
N VAL A 338 -9.69 8.64 -29.83
CA VAL A 338 -10.90 9.45 -29.70
C VAL A 338 -11.37 9.54 -28.26
N ILE A 339 -11.40 8.42 -27.55
CA ILE A 339 -11.76 8.37 -26.13
C ILE A 339 -10.80 9.25 -25.33
N ASP A 340 -9.48 9.10 -25.55
CA ASP A 340 -8.47 9.88 -24.83
C ASP A 340 -8.56 11.38 -25.11
N GLU A 341 -8.78 11.77 -26.37
CA GLU A 341 -8.86 13.18 -26.75
C GLU A 341 -10.12 13.85 -26.23
N GLN A 342 -11.24 13.13 -26.20
CA GLN A 342 -12.54 13.71 -25.93
C GLN A 342 -12.96 13.62 -24.47
N LEU A 343 -12.76 12.49 -23.84
CA LEU A 343 -13.13 12.33 -22.42
C LEU A 343 -12.07 12.94 -21.51
N TYR A 344 -10.82 13.01 -21.97
CA TYR A 344 -9.70 13.30 -21.11
C TYR A 344 -8.86 14.50 -21.51
N HIS A 345 -9.38 15.33 -22.45
CA HIS A 345 -8.80 16.61 -22.85
C HIS A 345 -7.28 16.55 -23.11
N LYS A 346 -6.82 15.63 -23.95
CA LYS A 346 -5.40 15.52 -24.32
C LYS A 346 -4.46 15.51 -23.12
N CYS A 347 -4.77 14.78 -22.10
CA CYS A 347 -3.82 14.53 -21.02
C CYS A 347 -2.70 13.57 -21.49
N LEU A 348 -2.10 13.86 -22.60
CA LEU A 348 -0.87 13.25 -23.11
C LEU A 348 0.36 13.99 -22.59
#